data_88e1ec7064c9f2de2cdc172238aa8ce2
#
_entry.id   88e1ec7064c9f2de2cdc172238aa8ce2
#
_cell.length_a   1.000
_cell.length_b   1.000
_cell.length_c   1.000
_cell.angle_alpha   90.00
_cell.angle_beta   90.00
_cell.angle_gamma   90.00
#
_symmetry.space_group_name_H-M   'P 1'
#
loop_
_entity.id
_entity.type
_entity.pdbx_description
1 polymer ?
#
loop_
_entity_poly.entity_id
_entity_poly.type
_entity_poly.pdbx_seq_one_letter_code
_entity_poly.pdbx_strand_id
1 'polypeptide(L)'
;MQEDVRRIALSLPGASEAGDRFAFSVLNKGRQKGFAWVWMEHVEPKKPRVQNPAVLAIRVANDLEKEVLLRSDDRKFFSEPHYNGFPAVLVRLAAIDVGELEELVTNAWLCQAPRALRETFLGER
;
A
#
# COMPACT_ATOMS: atom_id res chain seq x y z
N MET A 1 12.74 -6.18 2.19
CA MET A 1 11.55 -6.46 1.33
C MET A 1 10.29 -6.42 2.18
N GLN A 2 9.60 -7.54 2.40
CA GLN A 2 8.37 -7.51 3.23
C GLN A 2 8.63 -7.11 4.67
N GLU A 3 9.78 -7.45 5.23
CA GLU A 3 10.11 -7.07 6.60
C GLU A 3 10.19 -5.55 6.77
N ASP A 4 10.72 -4.85 5.80
CA ASP A 4 10.75 -3.38 5.81
C ASP A 4 9.35 -2.81 5.75
N VAL A 5 8.48 -3.38 4.91
CA VAL A 5 7.08 -2.98 4.81
C VAL A 5 6.40 -3.12 6.18
N ARG A 6 6.55 -4.29 6.81
CA ARG A 6 5.93 -4.55 8.12
C ARG A 6 6.41 -3.56 9.18
N ARG A 7 7.70 -3.35 9.25
CA ARG A 7 8.28 -2.40 10.21
C ARG A 7 7.73 -1.00 10.01
N ILE A 8 7.72 -0.52 8.78
CA ILE A 8 7.23 0.81 8.45
C ILE A 8 5.74 0.93 8.73
N ALA A 9 4.94 0.00 8.22
CA ALA A 9 3.49 0.05 8.35
C ALA A 9 3.05 0.02 9.82
N LEU A 10 3.65 -0.87 10.61
CA LEU A 10 3.27 -1.02 12.03
C LEU A 10 3.81 0.11 12.91
N SER A 11 4.74 0.92 12.42
CA SER A 11 5.18 2.12 13.12
C SER A 11 4.17 3.27 13.03
N LEU A 12 3.22 3.19 12.11
CA LEU A 12 2.24 4.25 11.90
C LEU A 12 1.08 4.14 12.89
N PRO A 13 0.57 5.28 13.41
CA PRO A 13 -0.47 5.25 14.45
C PRO A 13 -1.71 4.49 14.04
N GLY A 14 -2.19 3.61 14.92
CA GLY A 14 -3.41 2.86 14.69
C GLY A 14 -3.35 1.79 13.61
N ALA A 15 -2.16 1.55 13.05
CA ALA A 15 -1.99 0.53 12.02
C ALA A 15 -1.98 -0.88 12.63
N SER A 16 -2.55 -1.83 11.91
CA SER A 16 -2.56 -3.24 12.30
C SER A 16 -2.38 -4.12 11.08
N GLU A 17 -1.89 -5.33 11.33
CA GLU A 17 -1.71 -6.34 10.28
C GLU A 17 -2.85 -7.35 10.36
N ALA A 18 -3.36 -7.80 9.21
CA ALA A 18 -4.39 -8.84 9.13
C ALA A 18 -3.83 -10.17 9.64
N GLY A 19 -4.70 -11.01 10.25
CA GLY A 19 -4.27 -12.29 10.80
C GLY A 19 -4.04 -13.37 9.75
N ASP A 20 -4.61 -13.23 8.56
CA ASP A 20 -4.64 -14.27 7.54
C ASP A 20 -3.79 -13.96 6.30
N ARG A 21 -3.21 -12.78 6.21
CA ARG A 21 -2.38 -12.39 5.05
C ARG A 21 -1.54 -11.17 5.36
N PHE A 22 -0.57 -10.91 4.50
CA PHE A 22 0.29 -9.73 4.60
C PHE A 22 -0.48 -8.51 4.08
N ALA A 23 -1.22 -7.88 4.99
CA ALA A 23 -2.04 -6.72 4.68
C ALA A 23 -2.16 -5.81 5.89
N PHE A 24 -2.08 -4.51 5.67
CA PHE A 24 -2.07 -3.50 6.73
C PHE A 24 -3.23 -2.53 6.56
N SER A 25 -3.84 -2.18 7.66
CA SER A 25 -5.00 -1.29 7.69
C SER A 25 -4.95 -0.37 8.90
N VAL A 26 -5.78 0.66 8.88
CA VAL A 26 -5.97 1.59 9.99
C VAL A 26 -7.47 1.73 10.25
N LEU A 27 -7.84 1.78 11.52
CA LEU A 27 -9.24 1.93 11.91
C LEU A 27 -9.69 3.38 11.65
N ASN A 28 -10.79 3.54 10.92
CA ASN A 28 -11.37 4.84 10.62
C ASN A 28 -12.89 4.75 10.62
N LYS A 29 -13.53 5.43 11.58
CA LYS A 29 -14.99 5.43 11.76
C LYS A 29 -15.58 4.02 11.86
N GLY A 30 -14.93 3.17 12.66
CA GLY A 30 -15.38 1.81 12.91
C GLY A 30 -15.06 0.80 11.82
N ARG A 31 -14.32 1.19 10.78
CA ARG A 31 -13.93 0.30 9.68
C ARG A 31 -12.43 0.21 9.57
N GLN A 32 -11.93 -0.99 9.31
CA GLN A 32 -10.52 -1.19 8.95
C GLN A 32 -10.36 -0.80 7.49
N LYS A 33 -9.52 0.21 7.23
CA LYS A 33 -9.25 0.67 5.87
C LYS A 33 -7.85 0.27 5.46
N GLY A 34 -7.75 -0.60 4.46
CA GLY A 34 -6.47 -1.09 3.95
C GLY A 34 -5.67 0.00 3.27
N PHE A 35 -4.36 0.07 3.56
CA PHE A 35 -3.47 1.04 2.91
C PHE A 35 -2.27 0.40 2.22
N ALA A 36 -1.89 -0.83 2.58
CA ALA A 36 -0.82 -1.57 1.92
C ALA A 36 -1.07 -3.06 2.08
N TRP A 37 -0.95 -3.83 1.00
CA TRP A 37 -1.18 -5.28 1.06
C TRP A 37 -0.40 -6.01 -0.02
N VAL A 38 -0.14 -7.30 0.22
CA VAL A 38 0.54 -8.14 -0.76
C VAL A 38 -0.35 -8.29 -2.01
N TRP A 39 0.28 -8.22 -3.19
CA TRP A 39 -0.46 -8.43 -4.44
C TRP A 39 -0.91 -9.88 -4.56
N MET A 40 -2.19 -10.06 -4.81
CA MET A 40 -2.78 -11.37 -5.09
C MET A 40 -2.79 -11.58 -6.60
N GLU A 41 -1.76 -12.26 -7.09
CA GLU A 41 -1.53 -12.43 -8.52
C GLU A 41 -2.35 -13.58 -9.11
N HIS A 42 -2.93 -13.36 -10.28
CA HIS A 42 -3.66 -14.38 -11.02
C HIS A 42 -2.73 -15.02 -12.03
N VAL A 43 -2.02 -16.07 -11.60
CA VAL A 43 -0.99 -16.73 -12.41
C VAL A 43 -1.61 -17.69 -13.44
N GLU A 44 -2.63 -18.44 -13.04
CA GLU A 44 -3.30 -19.41 -13.90
C GLU A 44 -4.79 -19.10 -14.03
N PRO A 45 -5.36 -19.10 -15.27
CA PRO A 45 -6.73 -18.63 -15.51
C PRO A 45 -7.83 -19.31 -14.70
N LYS A 46 -7.67 -20.57 -14.36
CA LYS A 46 -8.72 -21.34 -13.66
C LYS A 46 -8.41 -21.60 -12.20
N LYS A 47 -7.35 -21.02 -11.66
CA LYS A 47 -6.94 -21.25 -10.28
C LYS A 47 -7.07 -19.98 -9.44
N PRO A 48 -7.17 -20.13 -8.11
CA PRO A 48 -7.22 -18.96 -7.22
C PRO A 48 -5.99 -18.08 -7.38
N ARG A 49 -6.14 -16.82 -7.04
CA ARG A 49 -5.02 -15.89 -6.97
C ARG A 49 -4.05 -16.33 -5.88
N VAL A 50 -2.77 -16.03 -6.09
CA VAL A 50 -1.72 -16.38 -5.13
C VAL A 50 -0.98 -15.11 -4.69
N GLN A 51 -0.48 -15.13 -3.46
CA GLN A 51 0.31 -14.02 -2.94
C GLN A 51 1.64 -13.94 -3.67
N ASN A 52 2.01 -12.72 -4.11
CA ASN A 52 3.32 -12.46 -4.68
C ASN A 52 4.11 -11.56 -3.71
N PRO A 53 5.01 -12.12 -2.89
CA PRO A 53 5.72 -11.36 -1.86
C PRO A 53 6.71 -10.33 -2.40
N ALA A 54 7.00 -10.35 -3.68
CA ALA A 54 7.88 -9.36 -4.31
C ALA A 54 7.16 -8.07 -4.68
N VAL A 55 5.83 -8.05 -4.61
CA VAL A 55 5.00 -6.91 -5.05
C VAL A 55 4.03 -6.50 -3.95
N LEU A 56 4.01 -5.19 -3.67
CA LEU A 56 3.12 -4.59 -2.68
C LEU A 56 2.10 -3.70 -3.40
N ALA A 57 0.82 -3.87 -3.06
CA ALA A 57 -0.19 -2.90 -3.47
C ALA A 57 -0.25 -1.80 -2.43
N ILE A 58 -0.24 -0.55 -2.87
CA ILE A 58 -0.36 0.61 -1.97
C ILE A 58 -1.49 1.52 -2.39
N ARG A 59 -2.21 2.05 -1.41
CA ARG A 59 -3.27 3.01 -1.64
C ARG A 59 -2.69 4.35 -2.06
N VAL A 60 -3.34 5.00 -3.01
CA VAL A 60 -3.01 6.38 -3.42
C VAL A 60 -4.24 7.26 -3.26
N ALA A 61 -4.05 8.57 -3.28
CA ALA A 61 -5.13 9.52 -2.98
C ALA A 61 -6.22 9.55 -4.06
N ASN A 62 -5.83 9.44 -5.33
CA ASN A 62 -6.75 9.60 -6.45
C ASN A 62 -6.10 9.10 -7.75
N ASP A 63 -6.85 9.18 -8.84
CA ASP A 63 -6.40 8.74 -10.16
C ASP A 63 -5.20 9.55 -10.68
N LEU A 64 -5.13 10.82 -10.35
CA LEU A 64 -4.01 11.67 -10.76
C LEU A 64 -2.69 11.20 -10.12
N GLU A 65 -2.72 10.95 -8.81
CA GLU A 65 -1.57 10.42 -8.07
C GLU A 65 -1.14 9.06 -8.64
N LYS A 66 -2.11 8.21 -8.94
CA LYS A 66 -1.86 6.90 -9.55
C LYS A 66 -1.15 7.05 -10.89
N GLU A 67 -1.65 7.94 -11.74
CA GLU A 67 -1.08 8.18 -13.06
C GLU A 67 0.35 8.71 -12.97
N VAL A 68 0.59 9.65 -12.05
CA VAL A 68 1.93 10.20 -11.82
C VAL A 68 2.92 9.10 -11.46
N LEU A 69 2.56 8.21 -10.53
CA LEU A 69 3.44 7.11 -10.14
C LEU A 69 3.67 6.14 -11.30
N LEU A 70 2.61 5.75 -12.00
CA LEU A 70 2.74 4.80 -13.13
C LEU A 70 3.64 5.33 -14.23
N ARG A 71 3.65 6.64 -14.47
CA ARG A 71 4.49 7.26 -15.48
C ARG A 71 5.90 7.57 -15.01
N SER A 72 6.13 7.62 -13.69
CA SER A 72 7.42 8.02 -13.14
C SER A 72 8.53 7.00 -13.40
N ASP A 73 8.23 5.71 -13.22
CA ASP A 73 9.21 4.65 -13.42
C ASP A 73 8.49 3.30 -13.52
N ASP A 74 8.45 2.74 -14.72
CA ASP A 74 7.76 1.46 -14.98
C ASP A 74 8.51 0.24 -14.45
N ARG A 75 9.74 0.41 -14.00
CA ARG A 75 10.46 -0.65 -13.29
C ARG A 75 10.01 -0.78 -11.85
N LYS A 76 9.48 0.30 -11.27
CA LYS A 76 9.03 0.36 -9.87
C LYS A 76 7.53 0.16 -9.73
N PHE A 77 6.75 0.78 -10.61
CA PHE A 77 5.30 0.87 -10.48
C PHE A 77 4.59 0.30 -11.69
N PHE A 78 3.50 -0.44 -11.43
CA PHE A 78 2.66 -0.95 -12.51
C PHE A 78 1.23 -1.14 -12.00
N SER A 79 0.35 -1.49 -12.93
CA SER A 79 -1.03 -1.81 -12.61
C SER A 79 -1.45 -3.04 -13.42
N GLU A 80 -2.60 -3.58 -13.11
CA GLU A 80 -3.18 -4.69 -13.87
C GLU A 80 -4.69 -4.47 -13.96
N PRO A 81 -5.42 -5.17 -14.86
CA PRO A 81 -6.85 -4.91 -15.07
C PRO A 81 -7.72 -4.91 -13.81
N HIS A 82 -7.40 -5.78 -12.83
CA HIS A 82 -8.14 -5.84 -11.58
C HIS A 82 -8.10 -4.52 -10.80
N TYR A 83 -7.05 -3.71 -11.01
CA TYR A 83 -6.87 -2.43 -10.34
C TYR A 83 -7.32 -1.24 -11.17
N ASN A 84 -7.90 -1.45 -12.35
CA ASN A 84 -8.42 -0.36 -13.16
C ASN A 84 -9.55 0.35 -12.41
N GLY A 85 -9.46 1.68 -12.32
CA GLY A 85 -10.44 2.48 -11.60
C GLY A 85 -10.32 2.42 -10.07
N PHE A 86 -9.39 1.64 -9.55
CA PHE A 86 -9.16 1.53 -8.10
C PHE A 86 -7.92 2.35 -7.72
N PRO A 87 -7.98 3.17 -6.66
CA PRO A 87 -6.87 4.06 -6.29
C PRO A 87 -5.75 3.35 -5.53
N ALA A 88 -5.09 2.42 -6.20
CA ALA A 88 -3.91 1.73 -5.70
C ALA A 88 -2.97 1.43 -6.85
N VAL A 89 -1.67 1.32 -6.56
CA VAL A 89 -0.66 0.92 -7.53
C VAL A 89 0.10 -0.29 -6.99
N LEU A 90 0.71 -1.03 -7.90
CA LEU A 90 1.56 -2.17 -7.56
C LEU A 90 3.02 -1.73 -7.60
N VAL A 91 3.76 -2.09 -6.56
CA VAL A 91 5.15 -1.66 -6.35
C VAL A 91 6.06 -2.89 -6.34
N ARG A 92 7.08 -2.90 -7.21
CA ARG A 92 8.11 -3.93 -7.19
C ARG A 92 9.11 -3.60 -6.08
N LEU A 93 9.06 -4.35 -4.99
CA LEU A 93 9.85 -4.05 -3.79
C LEU A 93 11.35 -4.07 -4.05
N ALA A 94 11.83 -4.91 -4.96
CA ALA A 94 13.24 -4.98 -5.30
C ALA A 94 13.75 -3.74 -6.04
N ALA A 95 12.85 -2.93 -6.59
CA ALA A 95 13.22 -1.77 -7.42
C ALA A 95 13.23 -0.46 -6.64
N ILE A 96 12.81 -0.45 -5.37
CA ILE A 96 12.77 0.77 -4.56
C ILE A 96 13.64 0.64 -3.33
N ASP A 97 14.18 1.75 -2.84
CA ASP A 97 14.93 1.76 -1.59
C ASP A 97 13.99 1.96 -0.39
N VAL A 98 14.53 1.80 0.82
CA VAL A 98 13.73 1.85 2.05
C VAL A 98 13.17 3.25 2.31
N GLY A 99 13.89 4.30 1.93
CA GLY A 99 13.41 5.67 2.10
C GLY A 99 12.20 5.96 1.22
N GLU A 100 12.24 5.52 -0.02
CA GLU A 100 11.13 5.65 -0.96
C GLU A 100 9.93 4.81 -0.49
N LEU A 101 10.19 3.60 -0.03
CA LEU A 101 9.16 2.71 0.51
C LEU A 101 8.46 3.36 1.71
N GLU A 102 9.24 3.96 2.62
CA GLU A 102 8.70 4.64 3.79
C GLU A 102 7.77 5.79 3.38
N GLU A 103 8.16 6.58 2.41
CA GLU A 103 7.34 7.67 1.90
C GLU A 103 6.04 7.16 1.29
N LEU A 104 6.12 6.11 0.46
CA LEU A 104 4.94 5.53 -0.20
C LEU A 104 3.95 4.95 0.82
N VAL A 105 4.44 4.20 1.79
CA VAL A 105 3.59 3.56 2.81
C VAL A 105 2.98 4.61 3.73
N THR A 106 3.76 5.62 4.13
CA THR A 106 3.27 6.72 4.95
C THR A 106 2.15 7.49 4.23
N ASN A 107 2.35 7.81 2.95
CA ASN A 107 1.34 8.50 2.16
C ASN A 107 0.07 7.66 1.99
N ALA A 108 0.22 6.35 1.84
CA ALA A 108 -0.91 5.43 1.77
C ALA A 108 -1.72 5.44 3.07
N TRP A 109 -1.03 5.40 4.21
CA TRP A 109 -1.66 5.52 5.53
C TRP A 109 -2.40 6.86 5.67
N LEU A 110 -1.77 7.96 5.23
CA LEU A 110 -2.41 9.28 5.26
C LEU A 110 -3.72 9.33 4.47
N CYS A 111 -3.83 8.55 3.39
CA CYS A 111 -5.08 8.46 2.62
C CYS A 111 -6.21 7.84 3.43
N GLN A 112 -5.91 6.92 4.34
CA GLN A 112 -6.91 6.08 4.99
C GLN A 112 -7.11 6.38 6.47
N ALA A 113 -6.16 7.04 7.13
CA ALA A 113 -6.23 7.32 8.56
C ALA A 113 -7.29 8.38 8.88
N PRO A 114 -7.92 8.31 10.07
CA PRO A 114 -8.87 9.34 10.48
C PRO A 114 -8.17 10.67 10.69
N ARG A 115 -8.92 11.74 10.51
CA ARG A 115 -8.40 13.11 10.57
C ARG A 115 -7.58 13.39 11.83
N ALA A 116 -8.08 12.97 12.99
CA ALA A 116 -7.39 13.22 14.25
C ALA A 116 -5.99 12.59 14.29
N LEU A 117 -5.86 11.35 13.82
CA LEU A 117 -4.56 10.68 13.76
C LEU A 117 -3.62 11.36 12.75
N ARG A 118 -4.16 11.76 11.59
CA ARG A 118 -3.36 12.45 10.58
C ARG A 118 -2.81 13.77 11.09
N GLU A 119 -3.66 14.57 11.74
CA GLU A 119 -3.26 15.87 12.27
C GLU A 119 -2.20 15.73 13.34
N THR A 120 -2.37 14.79 14.27
CA THR A 120 -1.37 14.53 15.32
C THR A 120 -0.05 14.08 14.70
N PHE A 121 -0.10 13.14 13.77
CA PHE A 121 1.09 12.61 13.11
C PHE A 121 1.84 13.71 12.36
N LEU A 122 1.15 14.53 11.58
CA LEU A 122 1.76 15.63 10.83
C LEU A 122 2.30 16.73 11.74
N GLY A 123 1.61 16.98 12.85
CA GLY A 123 2.05 17.99 13.84
C GLY A 123 3.32 17.60 14.59
N GLU A 124 3.62 16.30 14.68
CA GLU A 124 4.82 15.79 15.36
C GLU A 124 6.04 15.71 14.44
N ARG A 125 5.86 16.00 13.18
CA ARG A 125 6.95 15.97 12.18
C ARG A 125 7.49 17.37 11.93
#